data_5e488e1fe7ecec5c536d08a42d3e3cca
#
_entry.id   5e488e1fe7ecec5c536d08a42d3e3cca
#
_cell.length_a   1.000
_cell.length_b   1.000
_cell.length_c   1.000
_cell.angle_alpha   90.00
_cell.angle_beta   90.00
_cell.angle_gamma   90.00
#
_symmetry.space_group_name_H-M   'P 1'
#
loop_
_entity.id
_entity.type
_entity.pdbx_description
1 polymer ?
#
loop_
_entity_poly.entity_id
_entity_poly.type
_entity_poly.pdbx_seq_one_letter_code
_entity_poly.pdbx_strand_id
1 'polypeptide(L)'
;SQFATEEINQLPRDQQKSSHASQMLRAGAWPRENTQFWQQIDSVLTDIRYIEFTGGEPFMIDEHFDMLQGIVDRGIADQVEIHYNTNGTQYPERGEKIWKHFKTVEIAFSIDDVGARFEYQRSNANWQEVCANLDRFRDLKECHKNIMLQICTTVNVFNVRYLDQVAQWIDQNKESFNFVYWNMMHDAWYFSIATLPDGAKAAITQHLRSANVPPQYRVEFDRIIDFMNTGASSDGAILRMRVADLDRKRSQNLRDIQPEFAELINYES
;
A
#
# COMPACT_ATOMS: atom_id res chain seq x y z
N SER A 1 -4.82 -7.93 -3.19
CA SER A 1 -5.16 -6.54 -2.83
C SER A 1 -6.35 -6.50 -1.88
N GLN A 2 -6.50 -5.45 -1.11
CA GLN A 2 -7.63 -5.25 -0.20
C GLN A 2 -8.96 -5.34 -0.97
N PHE A 3 -9.06 -4.76 -2.15
CA PHE A 3 -10.24 -4.84 -3.01
C PHE A 3 -10.64 -6.28 -3.36
N ALA A 4 -9.67 -7.14 -3.68
CA ALA A 4 -9.95 -8.56 -3.98
C ALA A 4 -10.47 -9.30 -2.73
N THR A 5 -9.94 -9.01 -1.55
CA THR A 5 -10.41 -9.58 -0.28
C THR A 5 -11.83 -9.13 0.02
N GLU A 6 -12.15 -7.87 -0.17
CA GLU A 6 -13.50 -7.33 0.01
C GLU A 6 -14.49 -7.96 -0.98
N GLU A 7 -14.11 -8.16 -2.23
CA GLU A 7 -14.94 -8.85 -3.23
C GLU A 7 -15.24 -10.30 -2.81
N ILE A 8 -14.23 -11.04 -2.33
CA ILE A 8 -14.41 -12.42 -1.87
C ILE A 8 -15.33 -12.49 -0.65
N ASN A 9 -15.15 -11.59 0.32
CA ASN A 9 -15.95 -11.58 1.56
C ASN A 9 -17.43 -11.30 1.34
N GLN A 10 -17.80 -10.78 0.17
CA GLN A 10 -19.19 -10.46 -0.17
C GLN A 10 -19.88 -11.53 -1.02
N LEU A 11 -19.14 -12.49 -1.52
CA LEU A 11 -19.76 -13.62 -2.19
C LEU A 11 -20.63 -14.41 -1.20
N PRO A 12 -21.71 -15.05 -1.66
CA PRO A 12 -22.44 -16.02 -0.86
C PRO A 12 -21.50 -17.03 -0.23
N ARG A 13 -21.78 -17.50 0.98
CA ARG A 13 -20.87 -18.39 1.76
C ARG A 13 -20.40 -19.63 1.01
N ASP A 14 -21.23 -20.18 0.15
CA ASP A 14 -20.90 -21.29 -0.74
C ASP A 14 -19.87 -20.91 -1.80
N GLN A 15 -20.00 -19.71 -2.39
CA GLN A 15 -19.06 -19.20 -3.40
C GLN A 15 -17.76 -18.69 -2.73
N GLN A 16 -17.83 -18.10 -1.53
CA GLN A 16 -16.62 -17.80 -0.76
C GLN A 16 -15.79 -19.08 -0.53
N LYS A 17 -16.46 -20.18 -0.20
CA LYS A 17 -15.79 -21.49 0.03
C LYS A 17 -15.10 -22.07 -1.18
N SER A 18 -15.55 -21.75 -2.38
CA SER A 18 -14.98 -22.21 -3.65
C SER A 18 -13.91 -21.27 -4.22
N SER A 19 -13.71 -20.08 -3.65
CA SER A 19 -12.67 -19.16 -4.09
C SER A 19 -11.27 -19.76 -3.90
N HIS A 20 -10.33 -19.43 -4.79
CA HIS A 20 -8.94 -19.90 -4.68
C HIS A 20 -8.32 -19.53 -3.33
N ALA A 21 -8.53 -18.30 -2.85
CA ALA A 21 -8.04 -17.85 -1.54
C ALA A 21 -8.58 -18.71 -0.39
N SER A 22 -9.88 -19.04 -0.39
CA SER A 22 -10.46 -19.92 0.62
C SER A 22 -9.92 -21.37 0.56
N GLN A 23 -9.63 -21.86 -0.67
CA GLN A 23 -9.01 -23.16 -0.84
C GLN A 23 -7.58 -23.18 -0.31
N MET A 24 -6.80 -22.14 -0.56
CA MET A 24 -5.44 -21.97 -0.03
C MET A 24 -5.43 -21.90 1.50
N LEU A 25 -6.34 -21.14 2.10
CA LEU A 25 -6.49 -21.06 3.56
C LEU A 25 -6.78 -22.43 4.18
N ARG A 26 -7.70 -23.21 3.57
CA ARG A 26 -8.03 -24.57 4.05
C ARG A 26 -6.91 -25.57 3.86
N ALA A 27 -6.09 -25.37 2.86
CA ALA A 27 -4.89 -26.19 2.63
C ALA A 27 -3.75 -25.86 3.62
N GLY A 28 -3.96 -24.93 4.58
CA GLY A 28 -2.94 -24.51 5.53
C GLY A 28 -1.84 -23.65 4.90
N ALA A 29 -2.15 -22.99 3.78
CA ALA A 29 -1.20 -22.10 3.13
C ALA A 29 -1.03 -20.74 3.83
N TRP A 30 -1.85 -20.49 4.88
CA TRP A 30 -1.73 -19.27 5.66
C TRP A 30 -0.54 -19.37 6.63
N PRO A 31 0.36 -18.38 6.69
CA PRO A 31 1.60 -18.47 7.46
C PRO A 31 1.38 -18.82 8.95
N ARG A 32 0.40 -18.19 9.60
CA ARG A 32 0.13 -18.38 11.03
C ARG A 32 -0.17 -19.85 11.41
N GLU A 33 -0.88 -20.55 10.56
CA GLU A 33 -1.35 -21.93 10.84
C GLU A 33 -0.47 -23.00 10.20
N ASN A 34 0.49 -22.61 9.38
CA ASN A 34 1.37 -23.54 8.66
C ASN A 34 2.63 -23.87 9.47
N THR A 35 2.45 -24.69 10.50
CA THR A 35 3.56 -25.13 11.35
C THR A 35 4.66 -25.86 10.59
N GLN A 36 4.32 -26.59 9.53
CA GLN A 36 5.29 -27.29 8.69
C GLN A 36 6.19 -26.31 7.94
N PHE A 37 5.62 -25.21 7.42
CA PHE A 37 6.40 -24.14 6.80
C PHE A 37 7.44 -23.57 7.74
N TRP A 38 7.02 -23.21 8.98
CA TRP A 38 7.93 -22.61 9.95
C TRP A 38 9.03 -23.58 10.40
N GLN A 39 8.72 -24.87 10.56
CA GLN A 39 9.72 -25.89 10.86
C GLN A 39 10.71 -26.12 9.71
N GLN A 40 10.25 -26.07 8.47
CA GLN A 40 11.12 -26.24 7.29
C GLN A 40 12.01 -25.04 7.06
N ILE A 41 11.49 -23.80 7.24
CA ILE A 41 12.29 -22.60 7.06
C ILE A 41 13.48 -22.55 8.00
N ASP A 42 13.36 -23.11 9.20
CA ASP A 42 14.42 -23.14 10.19
C ASP A 42 15.69 -23.84 9.66
N SER A 43 15.53 -24.83 8.80
CA SER A 43 16.65 -25.57 8.19
C SER A 43 17.45 -24.76 7.17
N VAL A 44 16.89 -23.67 6.63
CA VAL A 44 17.54 -22.83 5.60
C VAL A 44 17.93 -21.45 6.11
N LEU A 45 17.64 -21.13 7.37
CA LEU A 45 17.91 -19.80 7.92
C LEU A 45 19.38 -19.36 7.81
N THR A 46 20.33 -20.29 7.88
CA THR A 46 21.76 -19.99 7.76
C THR A 46 22.18 -19.47 6.39
N ASP A 47 21.41 -19.78 5.35
CA ASP A 47 21.73 -19.44 3.97
C ASP A 47 20.97 -18.19 3.49
N ILE A 48 20.02 -17.68 4.28
CA ILE A 48 19.21 -16.51 3.95
C ILE A 48 20.09 -15.26 3.98
N ARG A 49 19.93 -14.40 2.97
CA ARG A 49 20.58 -13.08 2.87
C ARG A 49 19.60 -11.94 2.63
N TYR A 50 18.42 -12.26 2.16
CA TYR A 50 17.34 -11.30 1.91
C TYR A 50 15.99 -11.93 2.22
N ILE A 51 15.15 -11.17 2.90
CA ILE A 51 13.77 -11.58 3.22
C ILE A 51 12.84 -10.41 2.87
N GLU A 52 11.81 -10.71 2.11
CA GLU A 52 10.75 -9.76 1.82
C GLU A 52 9.42 -10.23 2.42
N PHE A 53 8.81 -9.37 3.23
CA PHE A 53 7.50 -9.58 3.81
C PHE A 53 6.46 -8.74 3.09
N THR A 54 5.63 -9.41 2.28
CA THR A 54 4.59 -8.78 1.47
C THR A 54 3.23 -9.44 1.69
N GLY A 55 2.17 -8.75 1.33
CA GLY A 55 0.80 -9.25 1.38
C GLY A 55 0.17 -9.16 2.78
N GLY A 56 -1.13 -8.89 2.83
CA GLY A 56 -1.82 -8.60 4.08
C GLY A 56 -1.19 -7.44 4.84
N GLU A 57 -1.04 -7.59 6.15
CA GLU A 57 -0.25 -6.71 7.01
C GLU A 57 0.77 -7.57 7.77
N PRO A 58 2.07 -7.48 7.44
CA PRO A 58 3.09 -8.36 8.02
C PRO A 58 3.23 -8.17 9.53
N PHE A 59 3.01 -6.96 10.04
CA PHE A 59 3.15 -6.67 11.47
C PHE A 59 2.05 -7.26 12.35
N MET A 60 1.01 -7.86 11.75
CA MET A 60 -0.01 -8.63 12.44
C MET A 60 0.32 -10.13 12.56
N ILE A 61 1.47 -10.58 12.07
CA ILE A 61 1.89 -11.99 12.03
C ILE A 61 3.09 -12.16 12.96
N ASP A 62 2.86 -12.66 14.18
CA ASP A 62 3.92 -12.79 15.18
C ASP A 62 4.99 -13.82 14.83
N GLU A 63 4.61 -14.85 14.09
CA GLU A 63 5.48 -15.99 13.75
C GLU A 63 6.71 -15.57 12.92
N HIS A 64 6.61 -14.53 12.10
CA HIS A 64 7.78 -14.06 11.37
C HIS A 64 8.82 -13.40 12.31
N PHE A 65 8.39 -12.78 13.41
CA PHE A 65 9.33 -12.24 14.40
C PHE A 65 10.04 -13.36 15.18
N ASP A 66 9.39 -14.52 15.38
CA ASP A 66 10.06 -15.70 15.96
C ASP A 66 11.16 -16.22 15.01
N MET A 67 10.87 -16.25 13.70
CA MET A 67 11.88 -16.59 12.69
C MET A 67 13.03 -15.60 12.68
N LEU A 68 12.77 -14.28 12.72
CA LEU A 68 13.81 -13.27 12.77
C LEU A 68 14.66 -13.37 14.05
N GLN A 69 14.04 -13.65 15.19
CA GLN A 69 14.77 -13.92 16.42
C GLN A 69 15.68 -15.13 16.27
N GLY A 70 15.22 -16.19 15.62
CA GLY A 70 16.06 -17.36 15.30
C GLY A 70 17.28 -17.02 14.43
N ILE A 71 17.20 -16.05 13.53
CA ILE A 71 18.33 -15.53 12.75
C ILE A 71 19.33 -14.77 13.66
N VAL A 72 18.82 -13.94 14.56
CA VAL A 72 19.64 -13.21 15.54
C VAL A 72 20.36 -14.19 16.47
N ASP A 73 19.68 -15.19 17.00
CA ASP A 73 20.24 -16.18 17.93
C ASP A 73 21.34 -17.03 17.29
N ARG A 74 21.33 -17.19 15.95
CA ARG A 74 22.37 -17.86 15.18
C ARG A 74 23.58 -16.94 14.87
N GLY A 75 23.48 -15.65 15.19
CA GLY A 75 24.57 -14.70 14.97
C GLY A 75 24.83 -14.36 13.49
N ILE A 76 23.82 -14.47 12.62
CA ILE A 76 23.95 -14.21 11.18
C ILE A 76 23.12 -13.01 10.71
N ALA A 77 22.41 -12.34 11.62
CA ALA A 77 21.50 -11.25 11.29
C ALA A 77 22.19 -10.06 10.59
N ASP A 78 23.45 -9.82 10.90
CA ASP A 78 24.29 -8.77 10.28
C ASP A 78 24.60 -9.00 8.78
N GLN A 79 24.24 -10.18 8.25
CA GLN A 79 24.38 -10.53 6.84
C GLN A 79 23.03 -10.51 6.10
N VAL A 80 21.92 -10.33 6.82
CA VAL A 80 20.55 -10.44 6.27
C VAL A 80 19.93 -9.07 6.11
N GLU A 81 19.39 -8.81 4.93
CA GLU A 81 18.59 -7.64 4.60
C GLU A 81 17.10 -8.01 4.68
N ILE A 82 16.30 -7.11 5.22
CA ILE A 82 14.85 -7.28 5.35
C ILE A 82 14.12 -6.16 4.61
N HIS A 83 13.09 -6.52 3.87
CA HIS A 83 12.16 -5.57 3.27
C HIS A 83 10.72 -5.84 3.72
N TYR A 84 10.04 -4.81 4.18
CA TYR A 84 8.63 -4.85 4.55
C TYR A 84 7.78 -3.95 3.65
N ASN A 85 6.64 -4.47 3.21
CA ASN A 85 5.55 -3.65 2.69
C ASN A 85 4.42 -3.62 3.71
N THR A 86 4.15 -2.45 4.28
CA THR A 86 3.14 -2.26 5.34
C THR A 86 2.13 -1.16 4.98
N ASN A 87 0.94 -1.27 5.53
CA ASN A 87 -0.08 -0.21 5.44
C ASN A 87 0.11 0.89 6.52
N GLY A 88 1.09 0.72 7.42
CA GLY A 88 1.42 1.66 8.48
C GLY A 88 0.44 1.68 9.68
N THR A 89 -0.59 0.83 9.69
CA THR A 89 -1.58 0.82 10.77
C THR A 89 -1.06 0.17 12.05
N GLN A 90 0.08 -0.51 11.99
CA GLN A 90 0.65 -1.23 13.14
C GLN A 90 2.09 -0.77 13.38
N TYR A 91 2.48 -0.68 14.66
CA TYR A 91 3.88 -0.54 15.06
C TYR A 91 4.30 -1.76 15.88
N PRO A 92 5.21 -2.60 15.37
CA PRO A 92 5.57 -3.86 16.03
C PRO A 92 6.68 -3.66 17.06
N GLU A 93 6.33 -3.62 18.33
CA GLU A 93 7.26 -3.51 19.47
C GLU A 93 8.36 -4.61 19.46
N ARG A 94 8.05 -5.79 18.89
CA ARG A 94 9.02 -6.88 18.74
C ARG A 94 10.08 -6.54 17.68
N GLY A 95 9.61 -5.95 16.56
CA GLY A 95 10.49 -5.53 15.47
C GLY A 95 11.54 -4.53 15.94
N GLU A 96 11.13 -3.51 16.67
CA GLU A 96 12.05 -2.50 17.24
C GLU A 96 13.24 -3.13 17.98
N LYS A 97 12.99 -4.20 18.75
CA LYS A 97 14.05 -4.88 19.53
C LYS A 97 14.96 -5.73 18.67
N ILE A 98 14.46 -6.29 17.58
CA ILE A 98 15.14 -7.29 16.75
C ILE A 98 15.90 -6.63 15.58
N TRP A 99 15.30 -5.65 14.92
CA TRP A 99 15.77 -5.09 13.66
C TRP A 99 17.18 -4.47 13.71
N LYS A 100 17.58 -3.93 14.86
CA LYS A 100 18.90 -3.36 15.07
C LYS A 100 20.06 -4.34 14.81
N HIS A 101 19.81 -5.64 14.80
CA HIS A 101 20.81 -6.68 14.59
C HIS A 101 21.02 -7.02 13.11
N PHE A 102 20.09 -6.59 12.22
CA PHE A 102 20.12 -6.92 10.80
C PHE A 102 21.02 -5.95 10.02
N LYS A 103 21.51 -6.42 8.86
CA LYS A 103 22.35 -5.61 7.96
C LYS A 103 21.60 -4.36 7.50
N THR A 104 20.37 -4.52 7.02
CA THR A 104 19.46 -3.44 6.59
C THR A 104 18.03 -3.87 6.83
N VAL A 105 17.19 -2.96 7.28
CA VAL A 105 15.74 -3.16 7.37
C VAL A 105 15.06 -2.00 6.63
N GLU A 106 14.48 -2.32 5.50
CA GLU A 106 13.71 -1.39 4.69
C GLU A 106 12.21 -1.55 5.00
N ILE A 107 11.54 -0.47 5.33
CA ILE A 107 10.12 -0.45 5.64
C ILE A 107 9.42 0.49 4.66
N ALA A 108 8.70 -0.09 3.70
CA ALA A 108 7.95 0.62 2.67
C ALA A 108 6.50 0.80 3.11
N PHE A 109 6.11 2.03 3.35
CA PHE A 109 4.74 2.40 3.73
C PHE A 109 3.91 2.63 2.49
N SER A 110 2.80 1.92 2.40
CA SER A 110 1.82 2.06 1.31
C SER A 110 0.93 3.28 1.58
N ILE A 111 1.42 4.47 1.29
CA ILE A 111 0.70 5.74 1.46
C ILE A 111 0.18 6.21 0.10
N ASP A 112 -1.08 5.89 -0.19
CA ASP A 112 -1.68 6.19 -1.51
C ASP A 112 -2.31 7.59 -1.55
N ASP A 113 -2.67 8.17 -0.39
CA ASP A 113 -3.21 9.53 -0.26
C ASP A 113 -3.02 10.02 1.18
N VAL A 114 -3.60 11.15 1.55
CA VAL A 114 -3.54 11.75 2.89
C VAL A 114 -4.94 12.01 3.46
N GLY A 115 -5.06 11.98 4.80
CA GLY A 115 -6.30 12.30 5.49
C GLY A 115 -7.47 11.38 5.14
N ALA A 116 -8.66 11.95 5.02
CA ALA A 116 -9.89 11.20 4.71
C ALA A 116 -9.83 10.44 3.38
N ARG A 117 -9.05 10.92 2.40
CA ARG A 117 -8.87 10.23 1.12
C ARG A 117 -8.03 8.96 1.27
N PHE A 118 -7.03 8.95 2.17
CA PHE A 118 -6.31 7.75 2.54
C PHE A 118 -7.26 6.72 3.19
N GLU A 119 -8.08 7.15 4.14
CA GLU A 119 -9.04 6.30 4.83
C GLU A 119 -10.10 5.73 3.88
N TYR A 120 -10.53 6.51 2.88
CA TYR A 120 -11.45 6.03 1.84
C TYR A 120 -10.82 4.91 1.00
N GLN A 121 -9.54 5.04 0.62
CA GLN A 121 -8.85 4.03 -0.19
C GLN A 121 -8.47 2.80 0.65
N ARG A 122 -8.18 2.99 1.95
CA ARG A 122 -7.76 1.94 2.88
C ARG A 122 -8.79 1.78 4.00
N SER A 123 -9.82 0.97 3.71
CA SER A 123 -10.91 0.72 4.65
C SER A 123 -10.38 0.26 6.02
N ASN A 124 -10.98 0.81 7.08
CA ASN A 124 -10.61 0.60 8.48
C ASN A 124 -9.22 1.13 8.90
N ALA A 125 -8.53 1.88 8.05
CA ALA A 125 -7.35 2.62 8.48
C ALA A 125 -7.77 3.96 9.08
N ASN A 126 -7.01 4.43 10.08
CA ASN A 126 -7.11 5.76 10.64
C ASN A 126 -5.85 6.54 10.30
N TRP A 127 -5.99 7.67 9.63
CA TRP A 127 -4.85 8.46 9.17
C TRP A 127 -3.99 9.01 10.32
N GLN A 128 -4.62 9.41 11.42
CA GLN A 128 -3.89 9.95 12.58
C GLN A 128 -3.06 8.85 13.25
N GLU A 129 -3.58 7.62 13.34
CA GLU A 129 -2.82 6.47 13.86
C GLU A 129 -1.64 6.11 12.94
N VAL A 130 -1.84 6.15 11.62
CA VAL A 130 -0.75 5.94 10.66
C VAL A 130 0.33 7.00 10.81
N CYS A 131 -0.03 8.28 10.93
CA CYS A 131 0.95 9.35 11.18
C CYS A 131 1.70 9.14 12.50
N ALA A 132 1.01 8.78 13.59
CA ALA A 132 1.65 8.51 14.87
C ALA A 132 2.63 7.30 14.79
N ASN A 133 2.27 6.26 14.03
CA ASN A 133 3.18 5.14 13.78
C ASN A 133 4.39 5.58 12.94
N LEU A 134 4.18 6.39 11.89
CA LEU A 134 5.29 6.93 11.09
C LEU A 134 6.27 7.75 11.94
N ASP A 135 5.78 8.53 12.89
CA ASP A 135 6.63 9.27 13.83
C ASP A 135 7.49 8.31 14.66
N ARG A 136 6.92 7.21 15.18
CA ARG A 136 7.67 6.18 15.91
C ARG A 136 8.73 5.49 15.04
N PHE A 137 8.40 5.19 13.78
CA PHE A 137 9.38 4.63 12.84
C PHE A 137 10.50 5.64 12.51
N ARG A 138 10.21 6.91 12.43
CA ARG A 138 11.22 7.97 12.28
C ARG A 138 12.17 7.98 13.47
N ASP A 139 11.63 7.96 14.69
CA ASP A 139 12.44 7.92 15.92
C ASP A 139 13.32 6.67 15.94
N LEU A 140 12.81 5.52 15.51
CA LEU A 140 13.58 4.28 15.37
C LEU A 140 14.73 4.42 14.36
N LYS A 141 14.48 5.04 13.20
CA LYS A 141 15.49 5.31 12.17
C LYS A 141 16.60 6.23 12.70
N GLU A 142 16.26 7.25 13.50
CA GLU A 142 17.25 8.12 14.12
C GLU A 142 18.17 7.37 15.09
N CYS A 143 17.62 6.38 15.81
CA CYS A 143 18.39 5.52 16.72
C CYS A 143 19.23 4.46 16.01
N HIS A 144 18.83 4.02 14.81
CA HIS A 144 19.44 2.86 14.13
C HIS A 144 19.68 3.13 12.64
N LYS A 145 20.97 3.26 12.26
CA LYS A 145 21.41 3.62 10.89
C LYS A 145 21.06 2.56 9.82
N ASN A 146 20.77 1.34 10.22
CA ASN A 146 20.37 0.25 9.33
C ASN A 146 18.86 0.24 9.02
N ILE A 147 18.07 1.12 9.63
CA ILE A 147 16.64 1.28 9.33
C ILE A 147 16.47 2.30 8.22
N MET A 148 15.77 1.88 7.17
CA MET A 148 15.45 2.71 6.01
C MET A 148 13.93 2.77 5.84
N LEU A 149 13.38 3.98 5.73
CA LEU A 149 11.95 4.19 5.54
C LEU A 149 11.67 4.63 4.11
N GLN A 150 10.63 4.07 3.51
CA GLN A 150 10.25 4.35 2.13
C GLN A 150 8.76 4.63 2.04
N ILE A 151 8.36 5.48 1.10
CA ILE A 151 6.96 5.64 0.71
C ILE A 151 6.73 4.92 -0.61
N CYS A 152 5.68 4.10 -0.64
CA CYS A 152 5.19 3.46 -1.84
C CYS A 152 3.76 3.94 -2.11
N THR A 153 3.60 4.80 -3.11
CA THR A 153 2.29 5.31 -3.53
C THR A 153 1.82 4.55 -4.77
N THR A 154 0.70 3.84 -4.67
CA THR A 154 0.05 3.22 -5.83
C THR A 154 -0.92 4.20 -6.45
N VAL A 155 -0.50 4.76 -7.59
CA VAL A 155 -1.30 5.72 -8.36
C VAL A 155 -2.49 5.00 -8.99
N ASN A 156 -3.69 5.49 -8.66
CA ASN A 156 -4.96 4.94 -9.09
C ASN A 156 -6.00 6.05 -9.32
N VAL A 157 -7.20 5.73 -9.73
CA VAL A 157 -8.23 6.72 -10.06
C VAL A 157 -8.59 7.62 -8.89
N PHE A 158 -8.50 7.15 -7.64
CA PHE A 158 -8.91 7.91 -6.46
C PHE A 158 -7.89 8.94 -6.01
N ASN A 159 -6.59 8.75 -6.32
CA ASN A 159 -5.55 9.67 -5.86
C ASN A 159 -4.95 10.54 -6.97
N VAL A 160 -5.07 10.15 -8.24
CA VAL A 160 -4.38 10.86 -9.33
C VAL A 160 -4.70 12.35 -9.40
N ARG A 161 -5.93 12.76 -9.06
CA ARG A 161 -6.34 14.18 -9.03
C ARG A 161 -5.64 14.98 -7.92
N TYR A 162 -5.19 14.29 -6.87
CA TYR A 162 -4.67 14.89 -5.63
C TYR A 162 -3.20 14.54 -5.37
N LEU A 163 -2.48 14.01 -6.36
CA LEU A 163 -1.08 13.60 -6.20
C LEU A 163 -0.14 14.76 -5.85
N ASP A 164 -0.48 15.98 -6.26
CA ASP A 164 0.26 17.18 -5.87
C ASP A 164 0.24 17.40 -4.34
N GLN A 165 -0.89 17.12 -3.68
CA GLN A 165 -1.02 17.20 -2.23
C GLN A 165 -0.26 16.07 -1.53
N VAL A 166 -0.29 14.87 -2.09
CA VAL A 166 0.51 13.73 -1.62
C VAL A 166 2.00 14.06 -1.72
N ALA A 167 2.44 14.58 -2.87
CA ALA A 167 3.83 14.97 -3.09
C ALA A 167 4.29 16.09 -2.14
N GLN A 168 3.44 17.06 -1.86
CA GLN A 168 3.71 18.12 -0.89
C GLN A 168 3.83 17.56 0.54
N TRP A 169 2.94 16.64 0.94
CA TRP A 169 3.02 15.99 2.24
C TRP A 169 4.32 15.18 2.37
N ILE A 170 4.69 14.43 1.33
CA ILE A 170 5.96 13.68 1.33
C ILE A 170 7.16 14.64 1.43
N ASP A 171 7.16 15.77 0.69
CA ASP A 171 8.25 16.75 0.75
C ASP A 171 8.37 17.42 2.12
N GLN A 172 7.27 17.69 2.80
CA GLN A 172 7.25 18.21 4.17
C GLN A 172 7.86 17.22 5.17
N ASN A 173 7.83 15.93 4.87
CA ASN A 173 8.34 14.83 5.70
C ASN A 173 9.60 14.15 5.09
N LYS A 174 10.24 14.76 4.10
CA LYS A 174 11.30 14.14 3.30
C LYS A 174 12.49 13.62 4.08
N GLU A 175 12.86 14.28 5.20
CA GLU A 175 13.97 13.85 6.06
C GLU A 175 13.70 12.47 6.70
N SER A 176 12.42 12.11 6.82
CA SER A 176 12.02 10.80 7.36
C SER A 176 12.24 9.66 6.38
N PHE A 177 12.15 9.93 5.07
CA PHE A 177 12.12 8.88 4.06
C PHE A 177 13.40 8.86 3.22
N ASN A 178 13.95 7.65 3.01
CA ASN A 178 15.12 7.41 2.17
C ASN A 178 14.74 7.33 0.69
N PHE A 179 13.54 6.87 0.39
CA PHE A 179 13.07 6.64 -0.97
C PHE A 179 11.57 6.84 -1.12
N VAL A 180 11.13 7.21 -2.34
CA VAL A 180 9.71 7.35 -2.70
C VAL A 180 9.46 6.67 -4.03
N TYR A 181 8.50 5.74 -4.04
CA TYR A 181 8.05 5.03 -5.24
C TYR A 181 6.65 5.49 -5.66
N TRP A 182 6.48 5.66 -6.97
CA TRP A 182 5.20 5.93 -7.61
C TRP A 182 4.86 4.77 -8.53
N ASN A 183 4.07 3.81 -8.03
CA ASN A 183 3.65 2.65 -8.81
C ASN A 183 2.33 2.91 -9.51
N MET A 184 2.15 2.41 -10.73
CA MET A 184 0.86 2.45 -11.42
C MET A 184 0.02 1.25 -11.03
N MET A 185 -1.27 1.46 -10.76
CA MET A 185 -2.19 0.35 -10.52
C MET A 185 -2.49 -0.40 -11.82
N HIS A 186 -2.17 -1.69 -11.83
CA HIS A 186 -2.45 -2.62 -12.95
C HIS A 186 -3.56 -3.61 -12.59
N ASP A 187 -3.51 -4.19 -11.38
CA ASP A 187 -4.57 -5.05 -10.86
C ASP A 187 -5.79 -4.23 -10.45
N ALA A 188 -6.96 -4.84 -10.53
CA ALA A 188 -8.21 -4.10 -10.51
C ALA A 188 -8.21 -3.01 -11.60
N TRP A 189 -7.98 -3.44 -12.86
CA TRP A 189 -7.82 -2.60 -14.04
C TRP A 189 -8.81 -1.44 -14.13
N TYR A 190 -10.04 -1.62 -13.64
CA TYR A 190 -11.09 -0.62 -13.60
C TYR A 190 -10.81 0.57 -12.67
N PHE A 191 -9.80 0.47 -11.81
CA PHE A 191 -9.27 1.57 -11.00
C PHE A 191 -7.92 2.10 -11.52
N SER A 192 -7.43 1.61 -12.65
CA SER A 192 -6.27 2.18 -13.33
C SER A 192 -6.61 3.55 -13.91
N ILE A 193 -5.69 4.51 -13.76
CA ILE A 193 -5.85 5.86 -14.32
C ILE A 193 -5.98 5.88 -15.85
N ALA A 194 -5.48 4.84 -16.53
CA ALA A 194 -5.60 4.68 -17.97
C ALA A 194 -7.06 4.49 -18.44
N THR A 195 -7.98 4.09 -17.54
CA THR A 195 -9.40 3.84 -17.84
C THR A 195 -10.32 5.01 -17.55
N LEU A 196 -9.78 6.13 -17.09
CA LEU A 196 -10.56 7.35 -16.84
C LEU A 196 -11.23 7.88 -18.12
N PRO A 197 -12.41 8.53 -18.02
CA PRO A 197 -13.01 9.26 -19.13
C PRO A 197 -12.09 10.34 -19.69
N ASP A 198 -12.14 10.58 -21.00
CA ASP A 198 -11.25 11.55 -21.67
C ASP A 198 -11.33 12.95 -21.08
N GLY A 199 -12.55 13.41 -20.72
CA GLY A 199 -12.74 14.69 -20.05
C GLY A 199 -12.03 14.76 -18.69
N ALA A 200 -12.09 13.68 -17.91
CA ALA A 200 -11.39 13.57 -16.63
C ALA A 200 -9.86 13.55 -16.83
N LYS A 201 -9.37 12.76 -17.78
CA LYS A 201 -7.94 12.74 -18.14
C LYS A 201 -7.43 14.14 -18.52
N ALA A 202 -8.16 14.86 -19.36
CA ALA A 202 -7.79 16.22 -19.78
C ALA A 202 -7.72 17.19 -18.59
N ALA A 203 -8.76 17.20 -17.75
CA ALA A 203 -8.81 18.06 -16.56
C ALA A 203 -7.70 17.74 -15.55
N ILE A 204 -7.46 16.46 -15.27
CA ILE A 204 -6.40 16.01 -14.36
C ILE A 204 -5.02 16.34 -14.95
N THR A 205 -4.80 16.14 -16.25
CA THR A 205 -3.55 16.51 -16.93
C THR A 205 -3.28 18.01 -16.78
N GLN A 206 -4.29 18.84 -17.04
CA GLN A 206 -4.16 20.29 -16.89
C GLN A 206 -3.82 20.66 -15.43
N HIS A 207 -4.50 20.06 -14.46
CA HIS A 207 -4.26 20.29 -13.05
C HIS A 207 -2.82 19.92 -12.66
N LEU A 208 -2.38 18.68 -12.94
CA LEU A 208 -1.07 18.20 -12.53
C LEU A 208 0.08 18.95 -13.18
N ARG A 209 -0.09 19.44 -14.43
CA ARG A 209 0.90 20.28 -15.11
C ARG A 209 1.02 21.66 -14.49
N SER A 210 -0.08 22.23 -14.01
CA SER A 210 -0.11 23.57 -13.38
C SER A 210 0.14 23.54 -11.87
N ALA A 211 0.04 22.37 -11.23
CA ALA A 211 0.21 22.22 -9.79
C ALA A 211 1.64 22.54 -9.35
N ASN A 212 1.73 23.09 -8.13
CA ASN A 212 3.02 23.32 -7.48
C ASN A 212 3.55 22.00 -6.90
N VAL A 213 4.22 21.23 -7.74
CA VAL A 213 4.82 19.95 -7.37
C VAL A 213 6.30 20.16 -7.05
N PRO A 214 6.83 19.56 -5.96
CA PRO A 214 8.25 19.61 -5.66
C PRO A 214 9.09 19.14 -6.86
N PRO A 215 10.16 19.88 -7.23
CA PRO A 215 10.90 19.65 -8.49
C PRO A 215 11.40 18.22 -8.69
N GLN A 216 11.76 17.53 -7.61
CA GLN A 216 12.25 16.15 -7.65
C GLN A 216 11.20 15.14 -8.14
N TYR A 217 9.91 15.45 -8.03
CA TYR A 217 8.83 14.56 -8.48
C TYR A 217 8.27 14.89 -9.86
N ARG A 218 8.74 15.97 -10.51
CA ARG A 218 8.18 16.43 -11.78
C ARG A 218 8.27 15.37 -12.88
N VAL A 219 9.38 14.68 -12.98
CA VAL A 219 9.59 13.60 -13.98
C VAL A 219 8.59 12.46 -13.78
N GLU A 220 8.33 12.10 -12.53
CA GLU A 220 7.35 11.04 -12.23
C GLU A 220 5.92 11.49 -12.55
N PHE A 221 5.58 12.75 -12.30
CA PHE A 221 4.29 13.31 -12.68
C PHE A 221 4.08 13.30 -14.20
N ASP A 222 5.11 13.62 -14.97
CA ASP A 222 5.03 13.53 -16.44
C ASP A 222 4.80 12.08 -16.88
N ARG A 223 5.48 11.09 -16.29
CA ARG A 223 5.25 9.66 -16.54
C ARG A 223 3.83 9.21 -16.16
N ILE A 224 3.30 9.69 -15.04
CA ILE A 224 1.92 9.41 -14.62
C ILE A 224 0.93 9.97 -15.63
N ILE A 225 1.12 11.21 -16.06
CA ILE A 225 0.29 11.87 -17.09
C ILE A 225 0.35 11.08 -18.41
N ASP A 226 1.54 10.69 -18.84
CA ASP A 226 1.72 9.91 -20.06
C ASP A 226 1.01 8.58 -19.98
N PHE A 227 1.21 7.83 -18.89
CA PHE A 227 0.52 6.55 -18.66
C PHE A 227 -1.01 6.71 -18.65
N MET A 228 -1.54 7.72 -17.97
CA MET A 228 -2.98 8.01 -17.94
C MET A 228 -3.54 8.22 -19.35
N ASN A 229 -2.78 8.86 -20.23
CA ASN A 229 -3.22 9.21 -21.59
C ASN A 229 -2.93 8.13 -22.64
N THR A 230 -2.28 7.01 -22.30
CA THR A 230 -2.07 5.87 -23.23
C THR A 230 -3.30 4.97 -23.35
N GLY A 231 -4.22 4.99 -22.39
CA GLY A 231 -5.41 4.13 -22.39
C GLY A 231 -6.45 4.53 -23.44
N ALA A 232 -7.22 3.53 -23.90
CA ALA A 232 -8.36 3.78 -24.78
C ALA A 232 -9.40 4.69 -24.12
N SER A 233 -10.16 5.40 -24.94
CA SER A 233 -11.28 6.22 -24.48
C SER A 233 -12.30 5.39 -23.71
N SER A 234 -12.82 5.95 -22.62
CA SER A 234 -13.80 5.31 -21.73
C SER A 234 -14.91 6.30 -21.38
N ASP A 235 -16.13 5.83 -21.29
CA ASP A 235 -17.26 6.62 -20.78
C ASP A 235 -17.34 6.63 -19.24
N GLY A 236 -16.48 5.84 -18.57
CA GLY A 236 -16.41 5.71 -17.11
C GLY A 236 -17.56 4.91 -16.48
N ALA A 237 -18.42 4.26 -17.26
CA ALA A 237 -19.56 3.52 -16.72
C ALA A 237 -19.16 2.41 -15.75
N ILE A 238 -18.15 1.63 -16.09
CA ILE A 238 -17.61 0.56 -15.23
C ILE A 238 -17.03 1.16 -13.95
N LEU A 239 -16.25 2.24 -14.07
CA LEU A 239 -15.68 2.93 -12.90
C LEU A 239 -16.79 3.39 -11.95
N ARG A 240 -17.80 4.10 -12.45
CA ARG A 240 -18.94 4.56 -11.62
C ARG A 240 -19.67 3.42 -10.93
N MET A 241 -19.93 2.32 -11.66
CA MET A 241 -20.55 1.13 -11.08
C MET A 241 -19.70 0.55 -9.94
N ARG A 242 -18.37 0.48 -10.12
CA ARG A 242 -17.45 -0.05 -9.10
C ARG A 242 -17.31 0.88 -7.90
N VAL A 243 -17.34 2.19 -8.11
CA VAL A 243 -17.37 3.18 -7.04
C VAL A 243 -18.66 3.06 -6.23
N ALA A 244 -19.82 3.00 -6.88
CA ALA A 244 -21.11 2.83 -6.20
C ALA A 244 -21.17 1.53 -5.38
N ASP A 245 -20.60 0.46 -5.90
CA ASP A 245 -20.49 -0.81 -5.19
C ASP A 245 -19.58 -0.69 -3.95
N LEU A 246 -18.45 0.00 -4.07
CA LEU A 246 -17.53 0.25 -2.97
C LEU A 246 -18.18 1.12 -1.88
N ASP A 247 -18.80 2.23 -2.25
CA ASP A 247 -19.51 3.14 -1.34
C ASP A 247 -20.60 2.42 -0.55
N ARG A 248 -21.46 1.66 -1.25
CA ARG A 248 -22.50 0.87 -0.62
C ARG A 248 -21.93 -0.13 0.39
N LYS A 249 -20.85 -0.82 0.03
CA LYS A 249 -20.19 -1.84 0.85
C LYS A 249 -19.58 -1.28 2.12
N ARG A 250 -19.00 -0.10 2.02
CA ARG A 250 -18.27 0.55 3.10
C ARG A 250 -19.12 1.56 3.87
N SER A 251 -20.37 1.77 3.45
CA SER A 251 -21.24 2.85 3.97
C SER A 251 -20.53 4.21 3.89
N GLN A 252 -19.87 4.46 2.78
CA GLN A 252 -19.14 5.69 2.47
C GLN A 252 -19.76 6.35 1.22
N ASN A 253 -19.34 7.58 0.93
CA ASN A 253 -19.73 8.27 -0.28
C ASN A 253 -18.52 9.00 -0.85
N LEU A 254 -18.10 8.65 -2.06
CA LEU A 254 -16.99 9.29 -2.74
C LEU A 254 -17.17 10.81 -2.82
N ARG A 255 -18.40 11.27 -3.05
CA ARG A 255 -18.72 12.70 -3.21
C ARG A 255 -18.42 13.53 -1.97
N ASP A 256 -18.61 12.95 -0.78
CA ASP A 256 -18.31 13.62 0.50
C ASP A 256 -16.79 13.73 0.73
N ILE A 257 -16.02 12.78 0.21
CA ILE A 257 -14.58 12.70 0.43
C ILE A 257 -13.79 13.36 -0.71
N GLN A 258 -14.25 13.21 -1.95
CA GLN A 258 -13.58 13.65 -3.17
C GLN A 258 -14.56 14.29 -4.16
N PRO A 259 -15.20 15.42 -3.82
CA PRO A 259 -16.25 16.03 -4.64
C PRO A 259 -15.76 16.38 -6.07
N GLU A 260 -14.55 16.91 -6.21
CA GLU A 260 -13.99 17.28 -7.51
C GLU A 260 -13.78 16.04 -8.41
N PHE A 261 -13.29 14.94 -7.84
CA PHE A 261 -13.11 13.72 -8.61
C PHE A 261 -14.45 13.08 -8.98
N ALA A 262 -15.41 13.06 -8.05
CA ALA A 262 -16.77 12.57 -8.32
C ALA A 262 -17.44 13.34 -9.47
N GLU A 263 -17.25 14.67 -9.53
CA GLU A 263 -17.73 15.51 -10.63
C GLU A 263 -17.05 15.14 -11.95
N LEU A 264 -15.72 14.99 -11.97
CA LEU A 264 -14.96 14.65 -13.18
C LEU A 264 -15.38 13.33 -13.82
N ILE A 265 -15.83 12.37 -13.03
CA ILE A 265 -16.30 11.08 -13.53
C ILE A 265 -17.84 11.01 -13.68
N ASN A 266 -18.55 12.12 -13.46
CA ASN A 266 -20.03 12.19 -13.43
C ASN A 266 -20.62 11.15 -12.48
N TYR A 267 -20.09 11.03 -11.28
CA TYR A 267 -20.59 10.13 -10.25
C TYR A 267 -21.67 10.82 -9.44
N GLU A 268 -22.88 10.26 -9.53
CA GLU A 268 -24.05 10.64 -8.71
C GLU A 268 -24.30 9.49 -7.74
N SER A 269 -24.32 9.79 -6.46
CA SER A 269 -24.55 8.79 -5.39
C SER A 269 -26.01 8.40 -5.28
#